data_8e9a63c80d3e77f9fcb0d24faaa27287
#
_entry.id   8e9a63c80d3e77f9fcb0d24faaa27287
#
_cell.length_a   1.000
_cell.length_b   1.000
_cell.length_c   1.000
_cell.angle_alpha   90.00
_cell.angle_beta   90.00
_cell.angle_gamma   90.00
#
_symmetry.space_group_name_H-M   'P 1'
#
loop_
_entity.id
_entity.type
_entity.pdbx_description
1 polymer ?
#
loop_
_entity_poly.entity_id
_entity_poly.type
_entity_poly.pdbx_seq_one_letter_code
_entity_poly.pdbx_strand_id
1 'polypeptide(L)'
;SKATGKVLDIESGKSSAGTNIQEYSWNGSDAQLWRFAAGKNGGYYIKSKLGTFIDVKSQKAADGNNVQTNTYGAALTQSWKLDSSLANEQENVVADGTYTIASVGNSKNVLDVYGGYFGSGTNIWLYTSNNTAAQRYEIKHMGNGYYRIMVEKTGKVLEVAGKSSKNGANLQQYEWNGNDGQLWKFVRTGTNSYYLKSKLGTVIKAASEKCEAGSNVELGTLNESSNAQKWTLQKQESYSLEEGTYVVKSALDTSKLLDIAGGYTTNGANIQIYQYNGSTAQQFKIQYAGNGYYRIISAKTGKSLDIYGGYTNDGTNIQQYTWNGSEAQLWKIVDLRNG
;
A
#
# COMPACT_ATOMS: atom_id res chain seq x y z
N SER A 1 -8.93 -1.17 -22.14
CA SER A 1 -8.73 -1.95 -20.89
C SER A 1 -7.39 -1.62 -20.28
N LYS A 2 -7.40 -1.23 -18.99
CA LYS A 2 -6.16 -0.92 -18.24
C LYS A 2 -5.32 -2.20 -18.00
N ALA A 3 -5.98 -3.34 -17.92
CA ALA A 3 -5.31 -4.62 -17.66
C ALA A 3 -4.53 -5.15 -18.87
N THR A 4 -5.03 -4.93 -20.08
CA THR A 4 -4.49 -5.54 -21.31
C THR A 4 -3.92 -4.51 -22.28
N GLY A 5 -4.18 -3.21 -22.09
CA GLY A 5 -3.87 -2.16 -23.06
C GLY A 5 -4.71 -2.20 -24.33
N LYS A 6 -5.69 -3.13 -24.41
CA LYS A 6 -6.57 -3.30 -25.57
C LYS A 6 -7.79 -2.38 -25.50
N VAL A 7 -8.48 -2.25 -26.62
CA VAL A 7 -9.68 -1.41 -26.78
C VAL A 7 -10.90 -2.24 -27.15
N LEU A 8 -12.10 -1.68 -26.97
CA LEU A 8 -13.33 -2.28 -27.50
C LEU A 8 -13.29 -2.25 -29.02
N ASP A 9 -13.58 -3.40 -29.62
CA ASP A 9 -13.48 -3.64 -31.06
C ASP A 9 -14.69 -4.42 -31.55
N ILE A 10 -15.21 -4.06 -32.71
CA ILE A 10 -16.25 -4.85 -33.39
C ILE A 10 -15.56 -5.95 -34.21
N GLU A 11 -15.85 -7.17 -33.89
CA GLU A 11 -15.25 -8.35 -34.49
C GLU A 11 -15.23 -8.26 -36.02
N SER A 12 -14.04 -8.38 -36.60
CA SER A 12 -13.79 -8.29 -38.04
C SER A 12 -14.28 -6.98 -38.73
N GLY A 13 -14.55 -5.91 -37.94
CA GLY A 13 -15.00 -4.62 -38.48
C GLY A 13 -16.38 -4.66 -39.19
N LYS A 14 -17.23 -5.63 -38.86
CA LYS A 14 -18.54 -5.79 -39.48
C LYS A 14 -19.56 -4.80 -38.96
N SER A 15 -20.30 -4.13 -39.83
CA SER A 15 -21.38 -3.19 -39.48
C SER A 15 -22.75 -3.84 -39.31
N SER A 16 -22.85 -5.18 -39.36
CA SER A 16 -24.12 -5.89 -39.18
C SER A 16 -24.55 -5.99 -37.72
N ALA A 17 -25.87 -5.95 -37.49
CA ALA A 17 -26.43 -6.24 -36.17
C ALA A 17 -26.09 -7.68 -35.75
N GLY A 18 -25.85 -7.86 -34.42
CA GLY A 18 -25.47 -9.16 -33.86
C GLY A 18 -23.98 -9.47 -33.92
N THR A 19 -23.16 -8.56 -34.47
CA THR A 19 -21.70 -8.75 -34.46
C THR A 19 -21.15 -8.63 -33.03
N ASN A 20 -20.28 -9.55 -32.68
CA ASN A 20 -19.66 -9.60 -31.37
C ASN A 20 -18.80 -8.35 -31.09
N ILE A 21 -18.74 -7.93 -29.84
CA ILE A 21 -17.82 -6.89 -29.36
C ILE A 21 -16.76 -7.59 -28.51
N GLN A 22 -15.49 -7.32 -28.80
CA GLN A 22 -14.32 -7.99 -28.23
C GLN A 22 -13.28 -6.98 -27.72
N GLU A 23 -12.27 -7.45 -27.03
CA GLU A 23 -11.02 -6.73 -26.81
C GLU A 23 -10.02 -7.00 -27.94
N TYR A 24 -9.48 -5.95 -28.55
CA TYR A 24 -8.47 -6.07 -29.59
C TYR A 24 -7.38 -5.01 -29.46
N SER A 25 -6.20 -5.28 -29.99
CA SER A 25 -5.11 -4.29 -30.03
C SER A 25 -5.53 -3.07 -30.86
N TRP A 26 -5.18 -1.87 -30.39
CA TRP A 26 -5.47 -0.65 -31.14
C TRP A 26 -4.82 -0.70 -32.54
N ASN A 27 -5.64 -0.55 -33.56
CA ASN A 27 -5.21 -0.55 -34.97
C ASN A 27 -5.75 0.66 -35.75
N GLY A 28 -6.45 1.58 -35.07
CA GLY A 28 -7.01 2.81 -35.67
C GLY A 28 -8.20 2.61 -36.59
N SER A 29 -8.77 1.39 -36.70
CA SER A 29 -9.94 1.13 -37.55
C SER A 29 -11.22 1.75 -37.00
N ASP A 30 -12.20 1.95 -37.86
CA ASP A 30 -13.53 2.47 -37.50
C ASP A 30 -14.28 1.53 -36.53
N ALA A 31 -13.92 0.26 -36.46
CA ALA A 31 -14.45 -0.74 -35.55
C ALA A 31 -14.10 -0.46 -34.08
N GLN A 32 -13.07 0.38 -33.84
CA GLN A 32 -12.57 0.72 -32.53
C GLN A 32 -12.95 2.16 -32.07
N LEU A 33 -13.71 2.87 -32.90
CA LEU A 33 -14.11 4.24 -32.61
C LEU A 33 -15.57 4.32 -32.17
N TRP A 34 -15.77 4.88 -30.99
CA TRP A 34 -17.06 4.93 -30.31
C TRP A 34 -17.44 6.35 -29.92
N ARG A 35 -18.73 6.67 -29.97
CA ARG A 35 -19.29 7.94 -29.54
C ARG A 35 -20.41 7.71 -28.53
N PHE A 36 -20.42 8.50 -27.47
CA PHE A 36 -21.51 8.54 -26.51
C PHE A 36 -22.56 9.55 -26.97
N ALA A 37 -23.83 9.17 -26.96
CA ALA A 37 -24.96 10.02 -27.20
C ALA A 37 -25.94 9.90 -26.03
N ALA A 38 -26.66 10.98 -25.68
CA ALA A 38 -27.64 10.96 -24.61
C ALA A 38 -28.67 9.86 -24.84
N GLY A 39 -28.85 9.00 -23.85
CA GLY A 39 -29.76 7.87 -23.84
C GLY A 39 -30.98 8.12 -22.95
N LYS A 40 -31.80 7.06 -22.75
CA LYS A 40 -32.96 7.09 -21.86
C LYS A 40 -32.54 7.08 -20.40
N ASN A 41 -33.37 7.64 -19.52
CA ASN A 41 -33.23 7.59 -18.06
C ASN A 41 -31.86 8.08 -17.53
N GLY A 42 -31.28 9.12 -18.17
CA GLY A 42 -29.96 9.65 -17.81
C GLY A 42 -28.77 8.73 -18.20
N GLY A 43 -29.02 7.74 -19.03
CA GLY A 43 -27.97 6.89 -19.59
C GLY A 43 -27.41 7.42 -20.90
N TYR A 44 -26.55 6.62 -21.52
CA TYR A 44 -25.93 6.90 -22.82
C TYR A 44 -26.15 5.75 -23.79
N TYR A 45 -26.34 6.08 -25.06
CA TYR A 45 -26.15 5.14 -26.17
C TYR A 45 -24.68 5.21 -26.58
N ILE A 46 -24.06 4.04 -26.77
CA ILE A 46 -22.68 3.95 -27.24
C ILE A 46 -22.74 3.54 -28.71
N LYS A 47 -22.48 4.48 -29.60
CA LYS A 47 -22.56 4.31 -31.06
C LYS A 47 -21.16 4.10 -31.63
N SER A 48 -20.99 3.05 -32.44
CA SER A 48 -19.77 2.85 -33.21
C SER A 48 -19.69 3.82 -34.39
N LYS A 49 -18.50 4.07 -34.87
CA LYS A 49 -18.29 4.83 -36.12
C LYS A 49 -18.84 4.09 -37.34
N LEU A 50 -19.02 2.76 -37.25
CA LEU A 50 -19.68 1.94 -38.27
C LEU A 50 -21.22 2.06 -38.28
N GLY A 51 -21.80 2.85 -37.37
CA GLY A 51 -23.22 3.16 -37.34
C GLY A 51 -24.10 2.32 -36.43
N THR A 52 -23.58 1.25 -35.86
CA THR A 52 -24.30 0.36 -34.93
C THR A 52 -24.14 0.82 -33.46
N PHE A 53 -24.95 0.25 -32.57
CA PHE A 53 -24.97 0.57 -31.14
C PHE A 53 -24.61 -0.67 -30.32
N ILE A 54 -23.99 -0.46 -29.14
CA ILE A 54 -23.77 -1.53 -28.19
C ILE A 54 -25.12 -1.97 -27.61
N ASP A 55 -25.38 -3.29 -27.63
CA ASP A 55 -26.60 -3.89 -27.14
C ASP A 55 -26.31 -5.22 -26.41
N VAL A 56 -27.16 -5.54 -25.42
CA VAL A 56 -27.12 -6.84 -24.75
C VAL A 56 -27.83 -7.87 -25.61
N LYS A 57 -27.15 -8.97 -25.93
CA LYS A 57 -27.71 -10.05 -26.75
C LYS A 57 -29.04 -10.54 -26.16
N SER A 58 -30.00 -10.80 -27.07
CA SER A 58 -31.33 -11.29 -26.70
C SER A 58 -32.12 -10.35 -25.77
N GLN A 59 -31.69 -9.10 -25.58
CA GLN A 59 -32.36 -8.08 -24.76
C GLN A 59 -32.65 -8.52 -23.31
N LYS A 60 -31.83 -9.43 -22.76
CA LYS A 60 -31.92 -9.92 -21.38
C LYS A 60 -30.72 -9.49 -20.57
N ALA A 61 -30.92 -8.70 -19.54
CA ALA A 61 -29.89 -8.36 -18.58
C ALA A 61 -29.70 -9.54 -17.60
N ALA A 62 -28.83 -10.48 -17.94
CA ALA A 62 -28.51 -11.64 -17.10
C ALA A 62 -26.99 -11.86 -17.13
N ASP A 63 -26.46 -12.41 -16.02
CA ASP A 63 -25.05 -12.73 -15.89
C ASP A 63 -24.60 -13.67 -17.02
N GLY A 64 -23.42 -13.37 -17.59
CA GLY A 64 -22.86 -14.14 -18.70
C GLY A 64 -23.44 -13.82 -20.08
N ASN A 65 -24.41 -12.91 -20.18
CA ASN A 65 -24.98 -12.53 -21.47
C ASN A 65 -23.97 -11.71 -22.29
N ASN A 66 -23.88 -12.03 -23.58
CA ASN A 66 -22.95 -11.38 -24.47
C ASN A 66 -23.37 -9.94 -24.82
N VAL A 67 -22.39 -9.11 -25.14
CA VAL A 67 -22.56 -7.76 -25.68
C VAL A 67 -22.21 -7.77 -27.16
N GLN A 68 -23.08 -7.20 -27.97
CA GLN A 68 -22.99 -7.23 -29.43
C GLN A 68 -23.35 -5.87 -30.04
N THR A 69 -23.15 -5.70 -31.33
CA THR A 69 -23.67 -4.55 -32.07
C THR A 69 -25.14 -4.76 -32.44
N ASN A 70 -25.91 -3.66 -32.51
CA ASN A 70 -27.29 -3.70 -33.04
C ASN A 70 -27.64 -2.38 -33.74
N THR A 71 -28.70 -2.41 -34.55
CA THR A 71 -29.34 -1.19 -35.07
C THR A 71 -29.98 -0.42 -33.90
N TYR A 72 -30.15 0.89 -34.05
CA TYR A 72 -30.83 1.70 -33.05
C TYR A 72 -32.27 1.26 -32.85
N GLY A 73 -32.63 0.83 -31.67
CA GLY A 73 -33.98 0.42 -31.30
C GLY A 73 -34.57 1.14 -30.10
N ALA A 74 -33.85 2.12 -29.57
CA ALA A 74 -34.23 2.84 -28.32
C ALA A 74 -34.57 1.90 -27.14
N ALA A 75 -34.06 0.66 -27.16
CA ALA A 75 -34.25 -0.31 -26.10
C ALA A 75 -33.40 0.05 -24.87
N LEU A 76 -33.87 -0.34 -23.68
CA LEU A 76 -33.10 -0.15 -22.44
C LEU A 76 -31.80 -0.94 -22.44
N THR A 77 -31.72 -2.05 -23.17
CA THR A 77 -30.50 -2.86 -23.34
C THR A 77 -29.40 -2.18 -24.18
N GLN A 78 -29.74 -1.06 -24.82
CA GLN A 78 -28.80 -0.17 -25.52
C GLN A 78 -28.46 1.08 -24.70
N SER A 79 -29.09 1.27 -23.54
CA SER A 79 -28.87 2.44 -22.67
C SER A 79 -27.96 2.05 -21.52
N TRP A 80 -26.82 2.71 -21.42
CA TRP A 80 -25.72 2.43 -20.49
C TRP A 80 -25.55 3.59 -19.51
N LYS A 81 -25.48 3.32 -18.23
CA LYS A 81 -25.13 4.34 -17.23
C LYS A 81 -23.61 4.34 -17.02
N LEU A 82 -23.07 5.55 -16.98
CA LEU A 82 -21.70 5.76 -16.51
C LEU A 82 -21.78 6.15 -15.03
N ASP A 83 -21.32 5.28 -14.18
CA ASP A 83 -21.29 5.54 -12.74
C ASP A 83 -19.84 5.62 -12.27
N SER A 84 -19.39 6.84 -12.03
CA SER A 84 -18.04 7.12 -11.53
C SER A 84 -17.90 6.80 -10.04
N SER A 85 -19.00 6.70 -9.31
CA SER A 85 -18.96 6.33 -7.89
C SER A 85 -18.48 4.91 -7.70
N LEU A 86 -18.97 3.97 -8.53
CA LEU A 86 -18.54 2.57 -8.52
C LEU A 86 -17.10 2.39 -9.03
N ALA A 87 -16.66 3.21 -10.00
CA ALA A 87 -15.29 3.17 -10.49
C ALA A 87 -14.28 3.65 -9.42
N ASN A 88 -14.68 4.66 -8.63
CA ASN A 88 -13.87 5.17 -7.51
C ASN A 88 -13.90 4.24 -6.30
N GLU A 89 -14.96 3.45 -6.10
CA GLU A 89 -15.03 2.47 -5.02
C GLU A 89 -14.08 1.28 -5.21
N GLN A 90 -13.68 0.96 -6.44
CA GLN A 90 -12.76 -0.14 -6.71
C GLN A 90 -11.28 0.26 -6.78
N GLU A 91 -10.92 1.53 -6.98
CA GLU A 91 -9.51 1.90 -7.16
C GLU A 91 -8.81 2.46 -5.92
N ASN A 92 -9.53 3.07 -4.96
CA ASN A 92 -8.92 3.58 -3.72
C ASN A 92 -9.90 3.52 -2.54
N VAL A 93 -10.22 2.32 -2.11
CA VAL A 93 -11.07 2.09 -0.92
C VAL A 93 -10.42 2.66 0.33
N VAL A 94 -9.08 2.65 0.39
CA VAL A 94 -8.26 3.20 1.46
C VAL A 94 -7.21 4.12 0.86
N ALA A 95 -7.12 5.36 1.34
CA ALA A 95 -6.08 6.29 0.92
C ALA A 95 -4.70 5.82 1.41
N ASP A 96 -3.65 6.13 0.66
CA ASP A 96 -2.28 5.90 1.13
C ASP A 96 -2.04 6.64 2.45
N GLY A 97 -1.30 6.04 3.35
CA GLY A 97 -1.00 6.61 4.66
C GLY A 97 -0.66 5.58 5.72
N THR A 98 -0.41 6.07 6.93
CA THR A 98 -0.14 5.23 8.11
C THR A 98 -1.43 5.03 8.91
N TYR A 99 -1.68 3.80 9.34
CA TYR A 99 -2.90 3.40 10.05
C TYR A 99 -2.59 2.43 11.18
N THR A 100 -3.41 2.50 12.21
CA THR A 100 -3.63 1.40 13.14
C THR A 100 -4.80 0.57 12.63
N ILE A 101 -4.68 -0.75 12.65
CA ILE A 101 -5.70 -1.70 12.16
C ILE A 101 -6.31 -2.41 13.36
N ALA A 102 -7.52 -2.01 13.75
CA ALA A 102 -8.18 -2.54 14.93
C ALA A 102 -9.24 -3.59 14.57
N SER A 103 -9.43 -4.58 15.44
CA SER A 103 -10.49 -5.58 15.28
C SER A 103 -11.86 -4.98 15.57
N VAL A 104 -12.86 -5.29 14.72
CA VAL A 104 -14.27 -4.93 14.99
C VAL A 104 -14.82 -5.73 16.17
N GLY A 105 -14.36 -6.97 16.37
CA GLY A 105 -14.79 -7.82 17.48
C GLY A 105 -14.35 -7.30 18.85
N ASN A 106 -13.23 -6.58 18.91
CA ASN A 106 -12.73 -5.88 20.10
C ASN A 106 -11.83 -4.72 19.69
N SER A 107 -12.39 -3.52 19.62
CA SER A 107 -11.73 -2.31 19.12
C SER A 107 -10.54 -1.83 19.96
N LYS A 108 -10.37 -2.35 21.20
CA LYS A 108 -9.18 -2.07 22.01
C LYS A 108 -7.94 -2.82 21.53
N ASN A 109 -8.12 -3.87 20.72
CA ASN A 109 -7.05 -4.72 20.22
C ASN A 109 -6.81 -4.46 18.72
N VAL A 110 -5.54 -4.34 18.39
CA VAL A 110 -5.04 -3.98 17.05
C VAL A 110 -4.08 -5.04 16.55
N LEU A 111 -3.83 -5.05 15.24
CA LEU A 111 -2.72 -5.83 14.69
C LEU A 111 -1.42 -5.34 15.30
N ASP A 112 -0.56 -6.26 15.70
CA ASP A 112 0.69 -5.98 16.38
C ASP A 112 1.77 -6.99 15.94
N VAL A 113 3.00 -6.53 15.81
CA VAL A 113 4.15 -7.41 15.59
C VAL A 113 4.57 -8.01 16.91
N TYR A 114 4.46 -9.32 17.06
CA TYR A 114 4.80 -10.05 18.30
C TYR A 114 6.16 -9.58 18.86
N GLY A 115 6.15 -9.10 20.09
CA GLY A 115 7.33 -8.58 20.79
C GLY A 115 8.02 -7.40 20.11
N GLY A 116 7.44 -6.84 19.04
CA GLY A 116 8.08 -5.78 18.26
C GLY A 116 9.40 -6.20 17.61
N TYR A 117 9.62 -7.50 17.40
CA TYR A 117 10.86 -8.03 16.83
C TYR A 117 11.04 -7.67 15.36
N PHE A 118 12.29 -7.52 14.92
CA PHE A 118 12.64 -7.12 13.55
C PHE A 118 12.76 -8.29 12.55
N GLY A 119 12.78 -9.53 13.04
CA GLY A 119 13.01 -10.71 12.20
C GLY A 119 11.92 -10.94 11.16
N SER A 120 12.29 -11.38 9.94
CA SER A 120 11.35 -11.95 8.98
C SER A 120 10.75 -13.24 9.54
N GLY A 121 9.44 -13.46 9.31
CA GLY A 121 8.70 -14.57 9.93
C GLY A 121 8.15 -14.27 11.32
N THR A 122 8.40 -13.05 11.88
CA THR A 122 7.78 -12.67 13.15
C THR A 122 6.25 -12.64 13.00
N ASN A 123 5.58 -13.25 13.96
CA ASN A 123 4.14 -13.38 14.00
C ASN A 123 3.42 -12.03 14.07
N ILE A 124 2.26 -11.94 13.43
CA ILE A 124 1.29 -10.86 13.62
C ILE A 124 0.15 -11.43 14.46
N TRP A 125 -0.18 -10.72 15.54
CA TRP A 125 -1.22 -11.10 16.47
C TRP A 125 -2.09 -9.91 16.86
N LEU A 126 -3.10 -10.13 17.66
CA LEU A 126 -3.85 -9.05 18.32
C LEU A 126 -3.20 -8.70 19.65
N TYR A 127 -3.01 -7.41 19.88
CA TYR A 127 -2.58 -6.91 21.17
C TYR A 127 -3.32 -5.61 21.53
N THR A 128 -3.39 -5.31 22.82
CA THR A 128 -4.00 -4.05 23.26
C THR A 128 -3.26 -2.86 22.66
N SER A 129 -4.02 -1.91 22.13
CA SER A 129 -3.45 -0.71 21.53
C SER A 129 -2.56 0.04 22.53
N ASN A 130 -1.29 0.21 22.20
CA ASN A 130 -0.29 0.93 22.98
C ASN A 130 0.42 2.00 22.16
N ASN A 131 -0.04 2.25 20.94
CA ASN A 131 0.42 3.31 20.03
C ASN A 131 1.88 3.21 19.58
N THR A 132 2.51 2.04 19.74
CA THR A 132 3.89 1.83 19.28
C THR A 132 3.99 1.68 17.77
N ALA A 133 5.18 1.87 17.21
CA ALA A 133 5.44 1.68 15.78
C ALA A 133 5.23 0.22 15.30
N ALA A 134 5.21 -0.75 16.25
CA ALA A 134 4.88 -2.16 15.95
C ALA A 134 3.39 -2.36 15.60
N GLN A 135 2.54 -1.38 15.94
CA GLN A 135 1.09 -1.38 15.70
C GLN A 135 0.67 -0.40 14.60
N ARG A 136 1.61 0.30 13.98
CA ARG A 136 1.36 1.23 12.88
C ARG A 136 1.80 0.64 11.55
N TYR A 137 0.95 0.78 10.55
CA TYR A 137 1.12 0.19 9.23
C TYR A 137 1.00 1.24 8.14
N GLU A 138 2.02 1.38 7.31
CA GLU A 138 1.93 2.13 6.06
C GLU A 138 1.14 1.31 5.05
N ILE A 139 0.00 1.82 4.63
CA ILE A 139 -0.83 1.23 3.59
C ILE A 139 -0.55 2.00 2.31
N LYS A 140 -0.14 1.29 1.26
CA LYS A 140 0.18 1.88 -0.05
C LYS A 140 -0.49 1.12 -1.18
N HIS A 141 -1.19 1.85 -2.04
CA HIS A 141 -1.83 1.30 -3.23
C HIS A 141 -0.79 0.86 -4.27
N MET A 142 -0.91 -0.37 -4.77
CA MET A 142 0.03 -1.01 -5.69
C MET A 142 -0.54 -1.22 -7.10
N GLY A 143 -1.73 -0.68 -7.37
CA GLY A 143 -2.47 -0.89 -8.61
C GLY A 143 -3.46 -2.07 -8.55
N ASN A 144 -4.45 -2.07 -9.46
CA ASN A 144 -5.48 -3.11 -9.59
C ASN A 144 -6.28 -3.38 -8.28
N GLY A 145 -6.43 -2.35 -7.44
CA GLY A 145 -7.12 -2.45 -6.14
C GLY A 145 -6.35 -3.24 -5.08
N TYR A 146 -5.07 -3.54 -5.30
CA TYR A 146 -4.22 -4.18 -4.30
C TYR A 146 -3.37 -3.17 -3.55
N TYR A 147 -3.07 -3.51 -2.31
CA TYR A 147 -2.29 -2.72 -1.37
C TYR A 147 -1.13 -3.54 -0.81
N ARG A 148 -0.02 -2.86 -0.55
CA ARG A 148 1.04 -3.30 0.34
C ARG A 148 0.75 -2.72 1.73
N ILE A 149 0.89 -3.53 2.78
CA ILE A 149 0.74 -3.12 4.16
C ILE A 149 2.08 -3.34 4.85
N MET A 150 2.78 -2.26 5.18
CA MET A 150 4.14 -2.28 5.72
C MET A 150 4.14 -1.87 7.20
N VAL A 151 4.79 -2.64 8.03
CA VAL A 151 5.00 -2.33 9.46
C VAL A 151 5.93 -1.13 9.59
N GLU A 152 5.49 -0.07 10.24
CA GLU A 152 6.28 1.15 10.40
C GLU A 152 7.60 0.90 11.14
N LYS A 153 7.56 0.13 12.23
CA LYS A 153 8.75 -0.18 13.05
C LYS A 153 9.86 -0.88 12.26
N THR A 154 9.51 -1.84 11.40
CA THR A 154 10.47 -2.78 10.84
C THR A 154 10.73 -2.59 9.36
N GLY A 155 9.86 -1.88 8.64
CA GLY A 155 9.88 -1.77 7.18
C GLY A 155 9.47 -3.03 6.44
N LYS A 156 9.16 -4.12 7.16
CA LYS A 156 8.66 -5.38 6.59
C LYS A 156 7.16 -5.30 6.31
N VAL A 157 6.66 -6.18 5.46
CA VAL A 157 5.25 -6.16 5.05
C VAL A 157 4.48 -7.32 5.64
N LEU A 158 3.17 -7.15 5.78
CA LEU A 158 2.28 -8.26 6.12
C LEU A 158 2.33 -9.31 5.01
N GLU A 159 2.55 -10.54 5.41
CA GLU A 159 2.65 -11.68 4.51
C GLU A 159 1.91 -12.90 5.06
N VAL A 160 1.27 -13.65 4.18
CA VAL A 160 0.79 -14.99 4.49
C VAL A 160 1.95 -15.97 4.51
N ALA A 161 2.21 -16.59 5.64
CA ALA A 161 3.30 -17.55 5.80
C ALA A 161 3.21 -18.67 4.76
N GLY A 162 4.34 -18.93 4.09
CA GLY A 162 4.44 -19.96 3.06
C GLY A 162 3.56 -19.73 1.83
N LYS A 163 2.99 -18.54 1.64
CA LYS A 163 2.05 -18.23 0.54
C LYS A 163 0.86 -19.19 0.48
N SER A 164 0.44 -19.69 1.63
CA SER A 164 -0.61 -20.70 1.74
C SER A 164 -2.00 -20.06 1.62
N SER A 165 -2.88 -20.58 0.77
CA SER A 165 -4.28 -20.17 0.69
C SER A 165 -5.19 -20.94 1.66
N LYS A 166 -4.63 -21.82 2.49
CA LYS A 166 -5.41 -22.66 3.41
C LYS A 166 -5.90 -21.88 4.62
N ASN A 167 -7.08 -22.24 5.13
CA ASN A 167 -7.56 -21.74 6.42
C ASN A 167 -6.54 -22.09 7.53
N GLY A 168 -6.34 -21.15 8.46
CA GLY A 168 -5.35 -21.27 9.52
C GLY A 168 -3.92 -20.93 9.08
N ALA A 169 -3.68 -20.55 7.83
CA ALA A 169 -2.35 -20.07 7.41
C ALA A 169 -2.01 -18.80 8.19
N ASN A 170 -0.83 -18.80 8.80
CA ASN A 170 -0.40 -17.75 9.71
C ASN A 170 -0.14 -16.42 8.99
N LEU A 171 -0.44 -15.29 9.65
CA LEU A 171 -0.02 -13.96 9.23
C LEU A 171 1.30 -13.60 9.92
N GLN A 172 2.28 -13.14 9.15
CA GLN A 172 3.61 -12.76 9.62
C GLN A 172 4.06 -11.45 8.98
N GLN A 173 5.14 -10.86 9.47
CA GLN A 173 5.90 -9.87 8.71
C GLN A 173 7.03 -10.53 7.93
N TYR A 174 7.33 -10.01 6.74
CA TYR A 174 8.42 -10.51 5.90
C TYR A 174 9.00 -9.41 4.99
N GLU A 175 10.20 -9.63 4.44
CA GLU A 175 10.77 -8.72 3.45
C GLU A 175 9.85 -8.59 2.22
N TRP A 176 9.72 -7.38 1.71
CA TRP A 176 8.95 -7.13 0.50
C TRP A 176 9.61 -7.78 -0.72
N ASN A 177 8.92 -8.65 -1.39
CA ASN A 177 9.34 -9.28 -2.64
C ASN A 177 8.25 -9.33 -3.71
N GLY A 178 7.09 -8.72 -3.44
CA GLY A 178 5.98 -8.55 -4.39
C GLY A 178 5.17 -9.81 -4.68
N ASN A 179 5.33 -10.89 -3.90
CA ASN A 179 4.53 -12.10 -4.09
C ASN A 179 3.06 -11.91 -3.68
N ASP A 180 2.18 -12.82 -4.14
CA ASP A 180 0.73 -12.72 -3.93
C ASP A 180 0.30 -12.81 -2.46
N GLY A 181 1.12 -13.40 -1.58
CA GLY A 181 0.88 -13.44 -0.13
C GLY A 181 1.12 -12.10 0.57
N GLN A 182 1.69 -11.11 -0.13
CA GLN A 182 1.97 -9.76 0.38
C GLN A 182 1.03 -8.69 -0.19
N LEU A 183 0.06 -9.10 -1.00
CA LEU A 183 -0.88 -8.21 -1.68
C LEU A 183 -2.29 -8.39 -1.10
N TRP A 184 -2.90 -7.26 -0.74
CA TRP A 184 -4.15 -7.21 0.01
C TRP A 184 -5.19 -6.34 -0.67
N LYS A 185 -6.46 -6.72 -0.59
CA LYS A 185 -7.61 -5.87 -0.93
C LYS A 185 -8.38 -5.52 0.33
N PHE A 186 -8.80 -4.27 0.43
CA PHE A 186 -9.76 -3.82 1.42
C PHE A 186 -11.16 -3.92 0.81
N VAL A 187 -11.98 -4.83 1.34
CA VAL A 187 -13.38 -4.97 0.91
C VAL A 187 -14.26 -4.34 1.98
N ARG A 188 -14.94 -3.26 1.63
CA ARG A 188 -15.74 -2.47 2.57
C ARG A 188 -16.91 -3.28 3.12
N THR A 189 -17.14 -3.21 4.44
CA THR A 189 -18.26 -3.85 5.14
C THR A 189 -19.15 -2.84 5.89
N GLY A 190 -18.71 -1.59 5.99
CA GLY A 190 -19.38 -0.49 6.67
C GLY A 190 -18.65 0.83 6.45
N THR A 191 -19.01 1.89 7.15
CA THR A 191 -18.44 3.24 6.96
C THR A 191 -16.92 3.27 7.10
N ASN A 192 -16.35 2.57 8.07
CA ASN A 192 -14.90 2.44 8.27
C ASN A 192 -14.57 1.00 8.72
N SER A 193 -15.15 0.02 8.05
CA SER A 193 -14.93 -1.39 8.36
C SER A 193 -14.69 -2.16 7.08
N TYR A 194 -13.75 -3.11 7.12
CA TYR A 194 -13.23 -3.81 5.96
C TYR A 194 -12.92 -5.28 6.27
N TYR A 195 -13.10 -6.15 5.26
CA TYR A 195 -12.32 -7.39 5.21
C TYR A 195 -10.98 -7.08 4.55
N LEU A 196 -9.90 -7.60 5.11
CA LEU A 196 -8.59 -7.61 4.47
C LEU A 196 -8.42 -8.93 3.72
N LYS A 197 -8.64 -8.89 2.40
CA LYS A 197 -8.60 -10.08 1.55
C LYS A 197 -7.23 -10.22 0.91
N SER A 198 -6.59 -11.36 1.14
CA SER A 198 -5.34 -11.70 0.46
C SER A 198 -5.58 -11.94 -1.04
N LYS A 199 -4.59 -11.61 -1.86
CA LYS A 199 -4.61 -11.98 -3.29
C LYS A 199 -4.67 -13.51 -3.50
N LEU A 200 -4.36 -14.29 -2.46
CA LEU A 200 -4.53 -15.75 -2.44
C LEU A 200 -6.01 -16.20 -2.29
N GLY A 201 -6.95 -15.26 -2.07
CA GLY A 201 -8.40 -15.54 -2.10
C GLY A 201 -9.08 -15.59 -0.72
N THR A 202 -8.35 -15.71 0.37
CA THR A 202 -8.86 -15.77 1.76
C THR A 202 -8.80 -14.40 2.45
N VAL A 203 -9.47 -14.27 3.60
CA VAL A 203 -9.43 -13.05 4.43
C VAL A 203 -8.64 -13.28 5.71
N ILE A 204 -8.06 -12.23 6.29
CA ILE A 204 -7.46 -12.33 7.62
C ILE A 204 -8.54 -12.33 8.70
N LYS A 205 -8.31 -13.12 9.75
CA LYS A 205 -9.17 -13.18 10.94
C LYS A 205 -8.35 -13.31 12.21
N ALA A 206 -8.92 -12.86 13.34
CA ALA A 206 -8.44 -13.31 14.63
C ALA A 206 -8.79 -14.80 14.82
N ALA A 207 -7.90 -15.59 15.40
CA ALA A 207 -8.15 -17.01 15.67
C ALA A 207 -9.30 -17.21 16.67
N SER A 208 -9.51 -16.24 17.56
CA SER A 208 -10.63 -16.22 18.53
C SER A 208 -11.70 -15.22 18.11
N GLU A 209 -12.97 -15.63 18.15
CA GLU A 209 -14.12 -14.74 17.90
C GLU A 209 -14.25 -13.61 18.96
N LYS A 210 -13.64 -13.77 20.14
CA LYS A 210 -13.60 -12.73 21.17
C LYS A 210 -12.56 -11.64 20.87
N CYS A 211 -11.65 -11.89 19.92
CA CYS A 211 -10.59 -10.95 19.51
C CYS A 211 -9.80 -10.38 20.70
N GLU A 212 -9.55 -11.20 21.73
CA GLU A 212 -8.75 -10.80 22.90
C GLU A 212 -7.27 -10.58 22.56
N ALA A 213 -6.59 -9.80 23.37
CA ALA A 213 -5.15 -9.63 23.29
C ALA A 213 -4.44 -10.98 23.45
N GLY A 214 -3.44 -11.24 22.61
CA GLY A 214 -2.74 -12.52 22.52
C GLY A 214 -3.34 -13.46 21.47
N SER A 215 -4.50 -13.16 20.88
CA SER A 215 -5.07 -13.98 19.80
C SER A 215 -4.19 -13.92 18.55
N ASN A 216 -3.90 -15.08 17.97
CA ASN A 216 -3.22 -15.15 16.68
C ASN A 216 -4.07 -14.53 15.56
N VAL A 217 -3.41 -14.06 14.50
CA VAL A 217 -4.06 -13.63 13.27
C VAL A 217 -3.66 -14.56 12.13
N GLU A 218 -4.66 -15.07 11.43
CA GLU A 218 -4.50 -16.12 10.43
C GLU A 218 -5.48 -15.91 9.26
N LEU A 219 -5.34 -16.69 8.21
CA LEU A 219 -6.30 -16.71 7.11
C LEU A 219 -7.54 -17.55 7.43
N GLY A 220 -8.68 -17.12 6.91
CA GLY A 220 -9.95 -17.87 6.97
C GLY A 220 -10.81 -17.71 5.73
N THR A 221 -11.70 -18.66 5.51
CA THR A 221 -12.81 -18.49 4.56
C THR A 221 -13.70 -17.35 5.05
N LEU A 222 -14.17 -16.51 4.13
CA LEU A 222 -15.05 -15.40 4.46
C LEU A 222 -16.31 -15.91 5.16
N ASN A 223 -16.60 -15.34 6.34
CA ASN A 223 -17.84 -15.49 7.08
C ASN A 223 -18.36 -14.09 7.43
N GLU A 224 -19.38 -13.63 6.72
CA GLU A 224 -19.91 -12.27 6.86
C GLU A 224 -20.52 -12.01 8.25
N SER A 225 -20.90 -13.06 8.98
CA SER A 225 -21.45 -12.96 10.34
C SER A 225 -20.36 -12.74 11.39
N SER A 226 -19.10 -13.09 11.12
CA SER A 226 -18.01 -13.01 12.08
C SER A 226 -17.43 -11.59 12.15
N ASN A 227 -17.35 -11.02 13.33
CA ASN A 227 -16.64 -9.76 13.58
C ASN A 227 -15.13 -9.97 13.74
N ALA A 228 -14.67 -11.21 13.93
CA ALA A 228 -13.24 -11.54 13.98
C ALA A 228 -12.53 -11.37 12.62
N GLN A 229 -13.29 -11.24 11.54
CA GLN A 229 -12.79 -11.00 10.19
C GLN A 229 -12.86 -9.53 9.74
N LYS A 230 -13.48 -8.67 10.55
CA LYS A 230 -13.71 -7.26 10.21
C LYS A 230 -12.72 -6.37 10.94
N TRP A 231 -12.21 -5.39 10.21
CA TRP A 231 -11.14 -4.50 10.66
C TRP A 231 -11.51 -3.06 10.43
N THR A 232 -11.21 -2.20 11.38
CA THR A 232 -11.32 -0.75 11.23
C THR A 232 -9.95 -0.13 11.06
N LEU A 233 -9.89 0.98 10.32
CA LEU A 233 -8.66 1.71 10.06
C LEU A 233 -8.71 3.06 10.78
N GLN A 234 -7.78 3.30 11.68
CA GLN A 234 -7.57 4.60 12.28
C GLN A 234 -6.33 5.22 11.66
N LYS A 235 -6.55 6.26 10.84
CA LYS A 235 -5.45 6.99 10.23
C LYS A 235 -4.61 7.65 11.30
N GLN A 236 -3.32 7.44 11.22
CA GLN A 236 -2.34 8.10 12.06
C GLN A 236 -1.84 9.34 11.32
N GLU A 237 -1.57 10.39 12.05
CA GLU A 237 -0.83 11.50 11.46
C GLU A 237 0.55 10.97 11.05
N SER A 238 0.86 11.03 9.77
CA SER A 238 2.19 10.67 9.29
C SER A 238 3.16 11.70 9.82
N TYR A 239 3.99 11.32 10.79
CA TYR A 239 5.13 12.12 11.16
C TYR A 239 6.20 11.90 10.09
N SER A 240 6.10 12.64 9.01
CA SER A 240 7.22 12.80 8.10
C SER A 240 8.06 13.93 8.66
N LEU A 241 9.29 13.62 9.06
CA LEU A 241 10.25 14.66 9.34
C LEU A 241 10.45 15.47 8.05
N GLU A 242 10.16 16.76 8.09
CA GLU A 242 10.35 17.63 6.94
C GLU A 242 11.82 17.60 6.50
N GLU A 243 12.04 17.63 5.21
CA GLU A 243 13.39 17.80 4.70
C GLU A 243 13.97 19.14 5.16
N GLY A 244 15.16 19.13 5.69
CA GLY A 244 15.77 20.34 6.23
C GLY A 244 17.12 20.09 6.85
N THR A 245 17.74 21.16 7.35
CA THR A 245 18.99 21.08 8.11
C THR A 245 18.71 21.18 9.59
N TYR A 246 19.20 20.21 10.33
CA TYR A 246 18.94 20.02 11.75
C TYR A 246 20.23 19.89 12.55
N VAL A 247 20.13 20.17 13.83
CA VAL A 247 21.07 19.69 14.84
C VAL A 247 20.40 18.56 15.62
N VAL A 248 21.12 17.49 15.90
CA VAL A 248 20.58 16.31 16.61
C VAL A 248 21.14 16.33 18.03
N LYS A 249 20.26 16.61 19.00
CA LYS A 249 20.63 16.73 20.43
C LYS A 249 20.41 15.40 21.15
N SER A 250 21.31 15.06 22.06
CA SER A 250 21.10 13.93 22.96
C SER A 250 19.98 14.26 23.96
N ALA A 251 19.04 13.33 24.16
CA ALA A 251 18.03 13.45 25.20
C ALA A 251 18.62 13.28 26.63
N LEU A 252 19.75 12.59 26.74
CA LEU A 252 20.47 12.41 28.00
C LEU A 252 21.10 13.73 28.48
N ASP A 253 21.65 14.52 27.55
CA ASP A 253 22.23 15.84 27.80
C ASP A 253 22.05 16.70 26.54
N THR A 254 21.10 17.64 26.60
CA THR A 254 20.74 18.48 25.44
C THR A 254 21.83 19.48 25.04
N SER A 255 22.89 19.63 25.82
CA SER A 255 24.09 20.39 25.47
C SER A 255 25.01 19.62 24.51
N LYS A 256 24.81 18.30 24.37
CA LYS A 256 25.58 17.41 23.49
C LYS A 256 24.83 17.13 22.20
N LEU A 257 25.50 17.33 21.08
CA LEU A 257 24.98 17.18 19.74
C LEU A 257 25.72 16.09 19.01
N LEU A 258 25.05 15.47 18.04
CA LEU A 258 25.70 14.65 17.03
C LEU A 258 26.74 15.52 16.30
N ASP A 259 27.93 14.99 16.10
CA ASP A 259 29.11 15.77 15.63
C ASP A 259 30.05 14.89 14.82
N ILE A 260 30.64 15.46 13.77
CA ILE A 260 31.74 14.81 13.05
C ILE A 260 33.03 15.07 13.84
N ALA A 261 33.64 14.04 14.39
CA ALA A 261 34.82 14.11 15.19
C ALA A 261 35.93 14.94 14.50
N GLY A 262 36.43 15.95 15.21
CA GLY A 262 37.43 16.87 14.69
C GLY A 262 37.01 17.70 13.48
N GLY A 263 35.72 17.60 13.09
CA GLY A 263 35.22 18.25 11.88
C GLY A 263 35.95 17.81 10.60
N TYR A 264 36.53 16.60 10.57
CA TYR A 264 37.24 16.06 9.44
C TYR A 264 36.32 15.92 8.22
N THR A 265 36.90 16.06 7.02
CA THR A 265 36.15 15.98 5.75
C THR A 265 36.33 14.65 5.01
N THR A 266 37.20 13.77 5.51
CA THR A 266 37.52 12.47 4.91
C THR A 266 36.38 11.46 5.11
N ASN A 267 36.32 10.46 4.21
CA ASN A 267 35.53 9.24 4.48
C ASN A 267 36.11 8.53 5.70
N GLY A 268 35.23 7.91 6.48
CA GLY A 268 35.61 7.20 7.70
C GLY A 268 35.73 8.11 8.94
N ALA A 269 35.50 9.43 8.84
CA ALA A 269 35.50 10.27 10.01
C ALA A 269 34.37 9.86 10.96
N ASN A 270 34.71 9.66 12.22
CA ASN A 270 33.83 9.15 13.25
C ASN A 270 32.68 10.11 13.55
N ILE A 271 31.51 9.58 13.85
CA ILE A 271 30.38 10.32 14.40
C ILE A 271 30.37 10.14 15.92
N GLN A 272 30.29 11.25 16.64
CA GLN A 272 30.35 11.30 18.10
C GLN A 272 29.26 12.21 18.65
N ILE A 273 29.14 12.31 19.97
CA ILE A 273 28.44 13.42 20.64
C ILE A 273 29.47 14.43 21.14
N TYR A 274 29.21 15.71 20.96
CA TYR A 274 30.11 16.77 21.36
C TYR A 274 29.34 18.02 21.86
N GLN A 275 29.96 18.83 22.70
CA GLN A 275 29.42 20.11 23.16
C GLN A 275 29.04 20.98 21.95
N TYR A 276 27.89 21.64 22.00
CA TYR A 276 27.53 22.62 20.98
C TYR A 276 28.62 23.69 20.80
N ASN A 277 29.10 23.86 19.61
CA ASN A 277 30.14 24.82 19.26
C ASN A 277 29.82 25.66 18.01
N GLY A 278 28.56 25.55 17.49
CA GLY A 278 28.08 26.31 16.34
C GLY A 278 28.68 25.90 14.98
N SER A 279 29.52 24.88 14.93
CA SER A 279 30.16 24.45 13.68
C SER A 279 29.18 23.70 12.77
N THR A 280 29.44 23.74 11.45
CA THR A 280 28.68 22.97 10.46
C THR A 280 28.92 21.45 10.57
N ALA A 281 29.93 21.00 11.34
CA ALA A 281 30.15 19.60 11.66
C ALA A 281 29.02 19.00 12.54
N GLN A 282 28.24 19.87 13.18
CA GLN A 282 27.09 19.52 14.03
C GLN A 282 25.73 19.70 13.32
N GLN A 283 25.76 20.04 12.05
CA GLN A 283 24.55 20.25 11.25
C GLN A 283 24.38 19.14 10.21
N PHE A 284 23.18 18.58 10.15
CA PHE A 284 22.87 17.48 9.27
C PHE A 284 21.61 17.79 8.48
N LYS A 285 21.69 17.64 7.15
CA LYS A 285 20.53 17.69 6.28
C LYS A 285 19.83 16.33 6.31
N ILE A 286 18.55 16.33 6.63
CA ILE A 286 17.67 15.17 6.54
C ILE A 286 16.99 15.22 5.15
N GLN A 287 17.11 14.16 4.40
CA GLN A 287 16.53 14.03 3.07
C GLN A 287 15.79 12.70 2.93
N TYR A 288 14.54 12.75 2.48
CA TYR A 288 13.76 11.53 2.24
C TYR A 288 14.35 10.73 1.08
N ALA A 289 14.54 9.43 1.29
CA ALA A 289 15.17 8.54 0.31
C ALA A 289 14.17 7.50 -0.27
N GLY A 290 12.88 7.57 0.12
CA GLY A 290 11.85 6.63 -0.27
C GLY A 290 11.65 5.49 0.73
N ASN A 291 10.50 4.80 0.64
CA ASN A 291 10.14 3.65 1.48
C ASN A 291 10.24 3.88 3.02
N GLY A 292 10.03 5.12 3.48
CA GLY A 292 10.15 5.48 4.90
C GLY A 292 11.57 5.66 5.39
N TYR A 293 12.56 5.65 4.50
CA TYR A 293 13.98 5.89 4.84
C TYR A 293 14.43 7.29 4.49
N TYR A 294 15.42 7.74 5.22
CA TYR A 294 16.05 9.05 5.09
C TYR A 294 17.55 8.90 4.94
N ARG A 295 18.15 9.84 4.23
CA ARG A 295 19.60 10.10 4.28
C ARG A 295 19.84 11.18 5.33
N ILE A 296 20.83 10.97 6.17
CA ILE A 296 21.33 11.96 7.11
C ILE A 296 22.68 12.44 6.59
N ILE A 297 22.74 13.66 6.10
CA ILE A 297 23.84 14.19 5.30
C ILE A 297 24.53 15.32 6.08
N SER A 298 25.83 15.23 6.26
CA SER A 298 26.60 16.31 6.88
C SER A 298 26.48 17.60 6.06
N ALA A 299 26.04 18.68 6.70
CA ALA A 299 26.01 20.00 6.06
C ALA A 299 27.42 20.53 5.74
N LYS A 300 28.43 20.07 6.47
CA LYS A 300 29.83 20.46 6.25
C LYS A 300 30.44 19.81 5.01
N THR A 301 30.13 18.52 4.77
CA THR A 301 30.89 17.72 3.80
C THR A 301 30.06 17.16 2.65
N GLY A 302 28.72 17.19 2.77
CA GLY A 302 27.79 16.53 1.84
C GLY A 302 27.81 15.00 1.90
N LYS A 303 28.59 14.41 2.82
CA LYS A 303 28.66 12.96 3.03
C LYS A 303 27.50 12.47 3.90
N SER A 304 27.10 11.22 3.69
CA SER A 304 26.03 10.58 4.49
C SER A 304 26.57 9.95 5.76
N LEU A 305 25.76 9.90 6.81
CA LEU A 305 25.97 8.96 7.91
C LEU A 305 25.95 7.55 7.35
N ASP A 306 26.87 6.70 7.79
CA ASP A 306 27.17 5.42 7.19
C ASP A 306 27.58 4.42 8.29
N ILE A 307 27.07 3.20 8.17
CA ILE A 307 27.52 2.09 9.04
C ILE A 307 28.84 1.56 8.47
N TYR A 308 29.91 1.62 9.26
CA TYR A 308 31.24 1.18 8.85
C TYR A 308 31.20 -0.23 8.21
N GLY A 309 31.71 -0.31 6.98
CA GLY A 309 31.74 -1.56 6.21
C GLY A 309 30.41 -2.19 5.87
N GLY A 310 29.28 -1.53 6.21
CA GLY A 310 27.95 -2.11 6.04
C GLY A 310 27.68 -3.32 6.97
N TYR A 311 28.47 -3.48 8.04
CA TYR A 311 28.32 -4.60 8.98
C TYR A 311 27.08 -4.45 9.85
N THR A 312 26.41 -5.56 10.14
CA THR A 312 25.17 -5.61 10.93
C THR A 312 25.37 -6.04 12.38
N ASN A 313 26.61 -6.23 12.80
CA ASN A 313 26.95 -6.67 14.15
C ASN A 313 26.75 -5.53 15.16
N ASP A 314 26.28 -5.88 16.37
CA ASP A 314 26.22 -4.94 17.48
C ASP A 314 27.59 -4.34 17.74
N GLY A 315 27.62 -3.03 18.02
CA GLY A 315 28.86 -2.27 18.25
C GLY A 315 29.54 -1.77 16.96
N THR A 316 28.98 -2.05 15.78
CA THR A 316 29.52 -1.48 14.53
C THR A 316 29.48 0.05 14.57
N ASN A 317 30.61 0.68 14.22
CA ASN A 317 30.78 2.11 14.28
C ASN A 317 29.94 2.85 13.23
N ILE A 318 29.54 4.08 13.56
CA ILE A 318 28.92 5.03 12.61
C ILE A 318 29.94 6.08 12.23
N GLN A 319 30.06 6.32 10.94
CA GLN A 319 31.00 7.25 10.32
C GLN A 319 30.29 8.16 9.31
N GLN A 320 30.99 9.14 8.76
CA GLN A 320 30.56 9.75 7.50
C GLN A 320 31.23 9.08 6.30
N TYR A 321 30.49 8.90 5.21
CA TYR A 321 31.02 8.34 3.98
C TYR A 321 30.36 8.95 2.73
N THR A 322 31.08 8.99 1.62
CA THR A 322 30.48 9.42 0.34
C THR A 322 29.28 8.57 0.00
N TRP A 323 28.20 9.20 -0.44
CA TRP A 323 27.00 8.49 -0.85
C TRP A 323 27.31 7.47 -1.96
N ASN A 324 26.97 6.22 -1.73
CA ASN A 324 27.19 5.09 -2.64
C ASN A 324 25.94 4.29 -2.95
N GLY A 325 24.77 4.72 -2.43
CA GLY A 325 23.49 4.04 -2.64
C GLY A 325 23.27 2.79 -1.80
N SER A 326 24.17 2.45 -0.88
CA SER A 326 24.02 1.27 -0.01
C SER A 326 22.99 1.49 1.10
N GLU A 327 22.43 0.40 1.61
CA GLU A 327 21.50 0.41 2.75
C GLU A 327 22.16 0.87 4.06
N ALA A 328 23.50 0.74 4.17
CA ALA A 328 24.28 1.25 5.30
C ALA A 328 24.16 2.78 5.49
N GLN A 329 23.64 3.49 4.51
CA GLN A 329 23.46 4.94 4.50
C GLN A 329 21.99 5.37 4.56
N LEU A 330 21.08 4.41 4.77
CA LEU A 330 19.63 4.63 4.86
C LEU A 330 19.16 4.44 6.30
N TRP A 331 18.50 5.45 6.82
CA TRP A 331 18.08 5.53 8.21
C TRP A 331 16.57 5.63 8.31
N LYS A 332 15.95 4.83 9.17
CA LYS A 332 14.53 4.98 9.49
C LYS A 332 14.39 5.86 10.72
N ILE A 333 13.61 6.93 10.61
CA ILE A 333 13.31 7.83 11.71
C ILE A 333 11.90 7.52 12.18
N VAL A 334 11.78 7.10 13.42
CA VAL A 334 10.52 6.69 14.05
C VAL A 334 10.20 7.65 15.19
N ASP A 335 8.96 8.12 15.24
CA ASP A 335 8.49 8.93 16.33
C ASP A 335 8.24 8.07 17.59
N LEU A 336 8.95 8.36 18.64
CA LEU A 336 8.86 7.65 19.93
C LEU A 336 8.01 8.39 20.96
N ARG A 337 7.18 9.38 20.58
CA ARG A 337 6.41 10.20 21.54
C ARG A 337 5.53 9.39 22.49
N ASN A 338 5.28 8.13 22.21
CA ASN A 338 4.45 7.25 23.05
C ASN A 338 5.11 5.89 23.36
N GLY A 339 6.44 5.82 23.48
CA GLY A 339 7.11 4.60 23.95
C GLY A 339 8.33 4.19 23.22
#